data_51d46acd98d501f4943f414b6fe04055
#
_entry.id   51d46acd98d501f4943f414b6fe04055
#
_cell.length_a   1.000
_cell.length_b   1.000
_cell.length_c   1.000
_cell.angle_alpha   90.00
_cell.angle_beta   90.00
_cell.angle_gamma   90.00
#
_symmetry.space_group_name_H-M   'P 1'
#
loop_
_entity.id
_entity.type
_entity.pdbx_description
1 polymer ?
#
loop_
_entity_poly.entity_id
_entity_poly.type
_entity_poly.pdbx_seq_one_letter_code
_entity_poly.pdbx_strand_id
1 'polypeptide(L)'
;MARAGGSPNGRKAARRPRSREAPPLEQIPVWLEHVAPRESAGRPARPAQPAGVEALLANLNAQQRRAVTHGDGPLLVVAGAGTGKTQVVTRRIAWLIATKRAKPSEILALTFTDKAAEEMQLRVDQLVPYGYTDTLVATFHAFGDRMIREHALELGLPSEPRVLTRAETVIFLRERLFRLELDAYRPLGDPTRFLAALAALFSRLKD
;
A
#
# COMPACT_ATOMS: atom_id res chain seq x y z
N MET A 1 -25.82 3.47 68.81
CA MET A 1 -26.07 2.13 68.26
C MET A 1 -26.00 2.20 66.77
N ALA A 2 -24.91 1.71 66.21
CA ALA A 2 -24.73 0.56 65.33
C ALA A 2 -25.28 0.81 63.92
N ARG A 3 -24.58 0.64 62.85
CA ARG A 3 -23.50 -0.13 62.20
C ARG A 3 -23.59 0.28 60.72
N ALA A 4 -22.58 0.72 60.09
CA ALA A 4 -21.61 0.00 59.25
C ALA A 4 -22.23 -0.89 58.15
N GLY A 5 -21.97 -0.57 56.90
CA GLY A 5 -22.21 -1.40 55.77
C GLY A 5 -21.42 -0.90 54.55
N GLY A 6 -20.20 -1.46 54.37
CA GLY A 6 -19.28 -1.07 53.30
C GLY A 6 -19.75 -1.60 51.94
N SER A 7 -19.46 -0.85 50.95
CA SER A 7 -19.58 -1.21 49.51
C SER A 7 -18.23 -1.75 49.03
N PRO A 8 -18.16 -2.91 48.39
CA PRO A 8 -16.96 -3.32 47.67
C PRO A 8 -17.03 -2.85 46.20
N ASN A 9 -16.11 -2.01 45.90
CA ASN A 9 -15.83 -1.46 44.56
C ASN A 9 -15.25 -2.56 43.68
N GLY A 10 -16.10 -3.24 42.90
CA GLY A 10 -15.72 -4.22 41.90
C GLY A 10 -15.17 -3.56 40.63
N ARG A 11 -13.86 -3.29 40.62
CA ARG A 11 -13.15 -2.92 39.37
C ARG A 11 -13.19 -4.12 38.41
N LYS A 12 -14.06 -4.08 37.42
CA LYS A 12 -14.00 -4.97 36.26
C LYS A 12 -12.68 -4.69 35.52
N ALA A 13 -11.77 -5.64 35.58
CA ALA A 13 -10.55 -5.66 34.78
C ALA A 13 -10.93 -5.62 33.30
N ALA A 14 -10.48 -4.60 32.59
CA ALA A 14 -10.62 -4.47 31.15
C ALA A 14 -9.85 -5.64 30.50
N ARG A 15 -10.58 -6.51 29.83
CA ARG A 15 -10.01 -7.57 28.98
C ARG A 15 -9.17 -6.91 27.90
N ARG A 16 -7.86 -7.15 27.90
CA ARG A 16 -6.96 -6.83 26.80
C ARG A 16 -7.51 -7.49 25.52
N PRO A 17 -7.58 -6.76 24.38
CA PRO A 17 -7.93 -7.38 23.13
C PRO A 17 -6.90 -8.48 22.82
N ARG A 18 -7.38 -9.67 22.51
CA ARG A 18 -6.55 -10.77 22.02
C ARG A 18 -5.83 -10.28 20.76
N SER A 19 -4.51 -10.40 20.76
CA SER A 19 -3.69 -10.26 19.57
C SER A 19 -4.32 -11.12 18.46
N ARG A 20 -4.77 -10.48 17.36
CA ARG A 20 -5.14 -11.20 16.15
C ARG A 20 -3.87 -11.88 15.66
N GLU A 21 -3.79 -13.17 15.77
CA GLU A 21 -2.79 -13.97 15.08
C GLU A 21 -2.89 -13.65 13.59
N ALA A 22 -1.77 -13.32 12.96
CA ALA A 22 -1.71 -13.14 11.52
C ALA A 22 -2.14 -14.46 10.86
N PRO A 23 -2.96 -14.42 9.81
CA PRO A 23 -3.37 -15.64 9.11
C PRO A 23 -2.12 -16.34 8.55
N PRO A 24 -2.12 -17.68 8.53
CA PRO A 24 -1.01 -18.45 7.98
C PRO A 24 -0.79 -18.08 6.51
N LEU A 25 0.47 -18.04 6.08
CA LEU A 25 0.92 -17.62 4.74
C LEU A 25 0.33 -18.43 3.56
N GLU A 26 -0.38 -19.50 3.83
CA GLU A 26 -1.09 -20.31 2.83
C GLU A 26 -2.37 -19.64 2.29
N GLN A 27 -2.83 -18.54 2.89
CA GLN A 27 -3.98 -17.77 2.40
C GLN A 27 -3.52 -16.45 1.75
N ILE A 28 -2.68 -16.55 0.74
CA ILE A 28 -2.46 -15.42 -0.17
C ILE A 28 -3.79 -15.21 -0.90
N PRO A 29 -4.40 -14.03 -0.80
CA PRO A 29 -5.67 -13.78 -1.45
C PRO A 29 -5.54 -14.04 -2.96
N VAL A 30 -6.51 -14.75 -3.54
CA VAL A 30 -6.60 -15.16 -4.96
C VAL A 30 -6.38 -13.99 -5.96
N TRP A 31 -6.57 -12.75 -5.53
CA TRP A 31 -6.33 -11.56 -6.34
C TRP A 31 -4.85 -11.30 -6.72
N LEU A 32 -3.88 -11.89 -6.01
CA LEU A 32 -2.47 -11.82 -6.40
C LEU A 32 -2.16 -12.69 -7.64
N GLU A 33 -2.98 -13.68 -7.94
CA GLU A 33 -2.79 -14.57 -9.10
C GLU A 33 -3.19 -13.91 -10.44
N HIS A 34 -3.98 -12.83 -10.40
CA HIS A 34 -4.57 -12.20 -11.59
C HIS A 34 -3.94 -10.85 -11.97
N VAL A 35 -2.76 -10.54 -11.42
CA VAL A 35 -2.02 -9.34 -11.81
C VAL A 35 -1.45 -9.53 -13.21
N ALA A 36 -2.23 -9.19 -14.23
CA ALA A 36 -1.76 -9.25 -15.61
C ALA A 36 -0.48 -8.43 -15.81
N PRO A 37 0.54 -8.96 -16.53
CA PRO A 37 1.77 -8.25 -16.80
C PRO A 37 1.48 -6.93 -17.53
N ARG A 38 2.07 -5.83 -17.09
CA ARG A 38 2.09 -4.62 -17.89
C ARG A 38 2.86 -4.91 -19.17
N GLU A 39 2.20 -4.80 -20.33
CA GLU A 39 2.91 -4.73 -21.61
C GLU A 39 3.91 -3.57 -21.55
N SER A 40 5.18 -3.91 -21.51
CA SER A 40 6.29 -2.95 -21.49
C SER A 40 6.41 -2.31 -22.88
N ALA A 41 5.80 -1.15 -23.09
CA ALA A 41 6.06 -0.35 -24.27
C ALA A 41 7.57 0.00 -24.33
N GLY A 42 8.27 -0.66 -25.24
CA GLY A 42 9.49 -0.22 -25.91
C GLY A 42 10.65 0.32 -25.07
N ARG A 43 11.25 -0.48 -24.17
CA ARG A 43 12.59 -0.19 -23.62
C ARG A 43 13.65 -0.98 -24.36
N PRO A 44 14.77 -0.34 -24.82
CA PRO A 44 15.86 -1.07 -25.42
C PRO A 44 16.48 -2.02 -24.39
N ALA A 45 16.43 -3.31 -24.70
CA ALA A 45 16.98 -4.37 -23.87
C ALA A 45 18.50 -4.29 -23.85
N ARG A 46 19.09 -4.02 -22.70
CA ARG A 46 20.48 -4.31 -22.42
C ARG A 46 20.53 -5.70 -21.78
N PRO A 47 21.26 -6.67 -22.33
CA PRO A 47 21.35 -7.99 -21.71
C PRO A 47 22.08 -7.86 -20.37
N ALA A 48 21.33 -7.88 -19.28
CA ALA A 48 21.90 -8.03 -17.95
C ALA A 48 22.31 -9.50 -17.79
N GLN A 49 23.62 -9.75 -17.67
CA GLN A 49 24.08 -11.03 -17.17
C GLN A 49 23.51 -11.22 -15.75
N PRO A 50 23.04 -12.43 -15.39
CA PRO A 50 22.52 -12.67 -14.06
C PRO A 50 23.62 -12.33 -13.04
N ALA A 51 23.40 -11.27 -12.27
CA ALA A 51 24.30 -10.96 -11.17
C ALA A 51 24.23 -12.13 -10.18
N GLY A 52 25.31 -12.84 -9.99
CA GLY A 52 25.38 -13.88 -8.97
C GLY A 52 24.97 -13.28 -7.62
N VAL A 53 24.40 -14.08 -6.71
CA VAL A 53 23.94 -13.63 -5.39
C VAL A 53 25.01 -12.77 -4.69
N GLU A 54 26.29 -13.10 -4.85
CA GLU A 54 27.40 -12.34 -4.29
C GLU A 54 27.53 -10.93 -4.88
N ALA A 55 27.28 -10.76 -6.19
CA ALA A 55 27.30 -9.46 -6.82
C ALA A 55 26.16 -8.56 -6.32
N LEU A 56 25.01 -9.14 -5.99
CA LEU A 56 23.89 -8.40 -5.36
C LEU A 56 24.25 -7.90 -3.96
N LEU A 57 25.13 -8.60 -3.26
CA LEU A 57 25.56 -8.25 -1.90
C LEU A 57 26.85 -7.43 -1.88
N ALA A 58 27.51 -7.25 -3.02
CA ALA A 58 28.71 -6.44 -3.13
C ALA A 58 28.43 -4.97 -2.79
N ASN A 59 29.41 -4.31 -2.17
CA ASN A 59 29.34 -2.89 -1.79
C ASN A 59 28.18 -2.52 -0.83
N LEU A 60 27.63 -3.49 -0.11
CA LEU A 60 26.70 -3.27 0.99
C LEU A 60 27.46 -3.28 2.31
N ASN A 61 27.16 -2.33 3.19
CA ASN A 61 27.64 -2.40 4.57
C ASN A 61 26.93 -3.54 5.33
N ALA A 62 27.44 -3.88 6.52
CA ALA A 62 26.93 -5.00 7.30
C ALA A 62 25.42 -4.90 7.61
N GLN A 63 24.93 -3.70 7.91
CA GLN A 63 23.51 -3.46 8.22
C GLN A 63 22.62 -3.58 6.98
N GLN A 64 23.05 -3.01 5.85
CA GLN A 64 22.37 -3.14 4.56
C GLN A 64 22.33 -4.61 4.11
N ARG A 65 23.44 -5.33 4.24
CA ARG A 65 23.52 -6.77 3.92
C ARG A 65 22.54 -7.56 4.77
N ARG A 66 22.48 -7.32 6.09
CA ARG A 66 21.50 -7.96 6.98
C ARG A 66 20.06 -7.68 6.55
N ALA A 67 19.73 -6.44 6.14
CA ALA A 67 18.40 -6.09 5.66
C ALA A 67 18.06 -6.79 4.33
N VAL A 68 19.00 -6.88 3.38
CA VAL A 68 18.81 -7.57 2.10
C VAL A 68 18.62 -9.07 2.28
N THR A 69 19.40 -9.70 3.17
CA THR A 69 19.38 -11.16 3.40
C THR A 69 18.46 -11.58 4.54
N HIS A 70 17.67 -10.67 5.09
CA HIS A 70 16.70 -11.03 6.13
C HIS A 70 15.81 -12.18 5.67
N GLY A 71 15.59 -13.16 6.55
CA GLY A 71 14.75 -14.33 6.28
C GLY A 71 13.26 -13.96 6.22
N ASP A 72 12.44 -14.84 6.75
CA ASP A 72 10.98 -14.69 6.77
C ASP A 72 10.55 -13.78 7.93
N GLY A 73 9.34 -13.22 7.79
CA GLY A 73 8.74 -12.36 8.80
C GLY A 73 8.94 -10.86 8.54
N PRO A 74 8.28 -10.02 9.34
CA PRO A 74 8.32 -8.57 9.18
C PRO A 74 9.69 -8.00 9.52
N LEU A 75 10.14 -7.04 8.71
CA LEU A 75 11.39 -6.30 8.91
C LEU A 75 11.12 -4.81 8.85
N LEU A 76 11.43 -4.10 9.94
CA LEU A 76 11.46 -2.64 9.95
C LEU A 76 12.89 -2.15 9.80
N VAL A 77 13.13 -1.30 8.80
CA VAL A 77 14.42 -0.63 8.58
C VAL A 77 14.26 0.86 8.79
N VAL A 78 14.89 1.39 9.84
CA VAL A 78 14.92 2.82 10.13
C VAL A 78 16.24 3.39 9.62
N ALA A 79 16.15 4.34 8.69
CA ALA A 79 17.34 4.88 8.03
C ALA A 79 17.12 6.34 7.59
N GLY A 80 18.13 7.18 7.75
CA GLY A 80 18.11 8.60 7.35
C GLY A 80 18.09 8.81 5.83
N ALA A 81 17.97 10.05 5.39
CA ALA A 81 18.11 10.40 3.98
C ALA A 81 19.52 10.07 3.49
N GLY A 82 19.66 9.63 2.23
CA GLY A 82 20.96 9.32 1.62
C GLY A 82 21.64 8.02 2.07
N THR A 83 21.08 7.27 3.01
CA THR A 83 21.67 6.03 3.54
C THR A 83 21.52 4.81 2.64
N GLY A 84 20.95 4.97 1.44
CA GLY A 84 20.79 3.88 0.48
C GLY A 84 19.56 3.00 0.69
N LYS A 85 18.48 3.52 1.32
CA LYS A 85 17.21 2.76 1.50
C LYS A 85 16.70 2.11 0.22
N THR A 86 16.61 2.88 -0.86
CA THR A 86 16.14 2.36 -2.16
C THR A 86 17.06 1.27 -2.69
N GLN A 87 18.38 1.41 -2.50
CA GLN A 87 19.34 0.38 -2.88
C GLN A 87 19.11 -0.93 -2.10
N VAL A 88 18.82 -0.84 -0.80
CA VAL A 88 18.51 -2.01 0.02
C VAL A 88 17.25 -2.71 -0.48
N VAL A 89 16.17 -1.94 -0.75
CA VAL A 89 14.89 -2.51 -1.24
C VAL A 89 15.10 -3.20 -2.59
N THR A 90 15.72 -2.54 -3.57
CA THR A 90 15.91 -3.10 -4.91
C THR A 90 16.81 -4.34 -4.89
N ARG A 91 17.87 -4.34 -4.07
CA ARG A 91 18.74 -5.50 -3.91
C ARG A 91 18.06 -6.63 -3.14
N ARG A 92 17.18 -6.34 -2.19
CA ARG A 92 16.36 -7.36 -1.52
C ARG A 92 15.43 -8.06 -2.51
N ILE A 93 14.73 -7.30 -3.35
CA ILE A 93 13.87 -7.86 -4.41
C ILE A 93 14.69 -8.80 -5.30
N ALA A 94 15.82 -8.33 -5.83
CA ALA A 94 16.68 -9.13 -6.67
C ALA A 94 17.23 -10.36 -5.96
N TRP A 95 17.57 -10.24 -4.67
CA TRP A 95 18.06 -11.36 -3.84
C TRP A 95 16.97 -12.41 -3.60
N LEU A 96 15.73 -12.02 -3.31
CA LEU A 96 14.60 -12.94 -3.13
C LEU A 96 14.36 -13.76 -4.40
N ILE A 97 14.42 -13.12 -5.56
CA ILE A 97 14.27 -13.77 -6.88
C ILE A 97 15.45 -14.70 -7.15
N ALA A 98 16.68 -14.21 -7.00
CA ALA A 98 17.89 -14.98 -7.28
C ALA A 98 18.04 -16.21 -6.38
N THR A 99 17.58 -16.14 -5.13
CA THR A 99 17.58 -17.24 -4.18
C THR A 99 16.32 -18.11 -4.25
N LYS A 100 15.42 -17.84 -5.19
CA LYS A 100 14.14 -18.56 -5.39
C LYS A 100 13.25 -18.60 -4.15
N ARG A 101 13.33 -17.57 -3.30
CA ARG A 101 12.48 -17.42 -2.12
C ARG A 101 11.11 -16.83 -2.46
N ALA A 102 11.03 -16.06 -3.55
CA ALA A 102 9.80 -15.55 -4.10
C ALA A 102 9.90 -15.48 -5.62
N LYS A 103 8.78 -15.72 -6.30
CA LYS A 103 8.66 -15.44 -7.72
C LYS A 103 8.46 -13.93 -7.93
N PRO A 104 8.86 -13.38 -9.08
CA PRO A 104 8.64 -11.96 -9.36
C PRO A 104 7.19 -11.51 -9.18
N SER A 105 6.22 -12.31 -9.62
CA SER A 105 4.78 -12.06 -9.50
C SER A 105 4.26 -12.05 -8.04
N GLU A 106 5.01 -12.62 -7.11
CA GLU A 106 4.68 -12.65 -5.69
C GLU A 106 5.24 -11.43 -4.93
N ILE A 107 5.95 -10.53 -5.61
CA ILE A 107 6.61 -9.38 -5.01
C ILE A 107 5.85 -8.10 -5.36
N LEU A 108 5.39 -7.41 -4.31
CA LEU A 108 4.82 -6.08 -4.39
C LEU A 108 5.77 -5.09 -3.70
N ALA A 109 6.22 -4.08 -4.45
CA ALA A 109 7.01 -2.98 -3.92
C ALA A 109 6.24 -1.66 -4.06
N LEU A 110 5.99 -1.00 -2.93
CA LEU A 110 5.22 0.24 -2.88
C LEU A 110 6.11 1.43 -2.51
N THR A 111 5.84 2.56 -3.14
CA THR A 111 6.52 3.83 -2.89
C THR A 111 5.53 5.00 -2.92
N PHE A 112 6.00 6.21 -2.58
CA PHE A 112 5.12 7.38 -2.48
C PHE A 112 4.93 8.13 -3.80
N THR A 113 5.91 8.13 -4.70
CA THR A 113 5.86 8.92 -5.92
C THR A 113 6.07 8.05 -7.15
N ASP A 114 5.43 8.42 -8.26
CA ASP A 114 5.56 7.70 -9.53
C ASP A 114 7.00 7.70 -10.02
N LYS A 115 7.71 8.82 -9.86
CA LYS A 115 9.14 8.91 -10.18
C LYS A 115 9.99 7.91 -9.38
N ALA A 116 9.70 7.74 -8.09
CA ALA A 116 10.40 6.77 -7.26
C ALA A 116 10.04 5.32 -7.64
N ALA A 117 8.79 5.08 -8.06
CA ALA A 117 8.37 3.78 -8.57
C ALA A 117 9.11 3.43 -9.89
N GLU A 118 9.18 4.36 -10.82
CA GLU A 118 9.92 4.20 -12.08
C GLU A 118 11.42 3.96 -11.84
N GLU A 119 12.04 4.76 -10.97
CA GLU A 119 13.45 4.59 -10.62
C GLU A 119 13.71 3.23 -9.94
N MET A 120 12.83 2.82 -9.06
CA MET A 120 12.91 1.51 -8.39
C MET A 120 12.77 0.37 -9.39
N GLN A 121 11.80 0.44 -10.31
CA GLN A 121 11.59 -0.54 -11.37
C GLN A 121 12.83 -0.66 -12.26
N LEU A 122 13.39 0.47 -12.70
CA LEU A 122 14.61 0.49 -13.51
C LEU A 122 15.80 -0.21 -12.82
N ARG A 123 15.95 0.02 -11.52
CA ARG A 123 17.01 -0.61 -10.74
C ARG A 123 16.79 -2.09 -10.54
N VAL A 124 15.56 -2.52 -10.34
CA VAL A 124 15.20 -3.94 -10.24
C VAL A 124 15.49 -4.63 -11.57
N ASP A 125 15.06 -4.05 -12.70
CA ASP A 125 15.28 -4.60 -14.05
C ASP A 125 16.77 -4.75 -14.40
N GLN A 126 17.64 -3.91 -13.82
CA GLN A 126 19.10 -4.02 -13.98
C GLN A 126 19.72 -5.15 -13.15
N LEU A 127 19.09 -5.49 -12.03
CA LEU A 127 19.62 -6.47 -11.07
C LEU A 127 19.08 -7.88 -11.29
N VAL A 128 17.90 -7.99 -11.89
CA VAL A 128 17.21 -9.26 -12.12
C VAL A 128 17.50 -9.75 -13.54
N PRO A 129 17.74 -11.07 -13.75
CA PRO A 129 17.97 -11.64 -15.08
C PRO A 129 16.81 -11.35 -16.04
N TYR A 130 17.15 -11.23 -17.33
CA TYR A 130 16.19 -11.02 -18.40
C TYR A 130 15.07 -12.08 -18.38
N GLY A 131 13.80 -11.63 -18.43
CA GLY A 131 12.63 -12.48 -18.38
C GLY A 131 11.88 -12.55 -17.05
N TYR A 132 12.37 -11.86 -16.01
CA TYR A 132 11.71 -11.76 -14.70
C TYR A 132 11.12 -10.36 -14.49
N THR A 133 10.29 -9.88 -15.42
CA THR A 133 9.76 -8.50 -15.39
C THR A 133 8.43 -8.35 -14.64
N ASP A 134 7.90 -9.42 -14.07
CA ASP A 134 6.56 -9.43 -13.47
C ASP A 134 6.49 -8.85 -12.05
N THR A 135 7.58 -8.25 -11.56
CA THR A 135 7.57 -7.59 -10.25
C THR A 135 6.69 -6.35 -10.28
N LEU A 136 5.72 -6.27 -9.38
CA LEU A 136 4.84 -5.12 -9.30
C LEU A 136 5.49 -4.03 -8.43
N VAL A 137 5.96 -2.97 -9.08
CA VAL A 137 6.43 -1.74 -8.42
C VAL A 137 5.46 -0.61 -8.72
N ALA A 138 4.85 -0.02 -7.70
CA ALA A 138 3.81 0.98 -7.88
C ALA A 138 3.80 2.00 -6.73
N THR A 139 3.05 3.08 -6.88
CA THR A 139 2.67 3.91 -5.75
C THR A 139 1.49 3.28 -5.01
N PHE A 140 1.30 3.64 -3.72
CA PHE A 140 0.13 3.20 -2.95
C PHE A 140 -1.19 3.55 -3.67
N HIS A 141 -1.27 4.74 -4.27
CA HIS A 141 -2.46 5.17 -5.00
C HIS A 141 -2.68 4.36 -6.28
N ALA A 142 -1.63 4.14 -7.08
CA ALA A 142 -1.74 3.36 -8.31
C ALA A 142 -2.11 1.89 -8.03
N PHE A 143 -1.56 1.32 -6.97
CA PHE A 143 -1.91 -0.02 -6.53
C PHE A 143 -3.36 -0.09 -6.04
N GLY A 144 -3.80 0.88 -5.22
CA GLY A 144 -5.19 0.96 -4.73
C GLY A 144 -6.20 1.14 -5.87
N ASP A 145 -5.91 2.03 -6.84
CA ASP A 145 -6.75 2.22 -8.03
C ASP A 145 -6.88 0.92 -8.83
N ARG A 146 -5.77 0.22 -9.02
CA ARG A 146 -5.77 -1.08 -9.69
C ARG A 146 -6.65 -2.09 -8.97
N MET A 147 -6.50 -2.25 -7.65
CA MET A 147 -7.31 -3.16 -6.86
C MET A 147 -8.81 -2.84 -6.95
N ILE A 148 -9.17 -1.54 -6.87
CA ILE A 148 -10.57 -1.11 -6.99
C ILE A 148 -11.13 -1.49 -8.37
N ARG A 149 -10.35 -1.32 -9.44
CA ARG A 149 -10.78 -1.68 -10.80
C ARG A 149 -10.93 -3.19 -10.99
N GLU A 150 -9.99 -3.96 -10.48
CA GLU A 150 -10.01 -5.42 -10.57
C GLU A 150 -11.23 -6.02 -9.83
N HIS A 151 -11.62 -5.42 -8.69
CA HIS A 151 -12.77 -5.87 -7.87
C HIS A 151 -14.00 -4.96 -7.99
N ALA A 152 -14.10 -4.13 -9.02
CA ALA A 152 -15.16 -3.13 -9.15
C ALA A 152 -16.56 -3.75 -9.06
N LEU A 153 -16.80 -4.86 -9.74
CA LEU A 153 -18.09 -5.54 -9.76
C LEU A 153 -18.47 -6.11 -8.38
N GLU A 154 -17.50 -6.67 -7.65
CA GLU A 154 -17.71 -7.19 -6.30
C GLU A 154 -18.05 -6.07 -5.31
N LEU A 155 -17.49 -4.88 -5.53
CA LEU A 155 -17.75 -3.68 -4.75
C LEU A 155 -19.05 -2.95 -5.17
N GLY A 156 -19.78 -3.46 -6.17
CA GLY A 156 -20.96 -2.80 -6.73
C GLY A 156 -20.64 -1.50 -7.48
N LEU A 157 -19.41 -1.36 -7.96
CA LEU A 157 -18.95 -0.23 -8.75
C LEU A 157 -19.08 -0.55 -10.26
N PRO A 158 -19.16 0.48 -11.13
CA PRO A 158 -19.04 0.26 -12.57
C PRO A 158 -17.69 -0.34 -12.91
N SER A 159 -17.60 -1.06 -14.03
CA SER A 159 -16.36 -1.70 -14.50
C SER A 159 -15.17 -0.75 -14.65
N GLU A 160 -15.46 0.53 -14.91
CA GLU A 160 -14.46 1.61 -14.94
C GLU A 160 -14.83 2.70 -13.94
N PRO A 161 -14.47 2.55 -12.66
CA PRO A 161 -14.72 3.57 -11.66
C PRO A 161 -13.88 4.81 -11.95
N ARG A 162 -14.52 5.97 -11.85
CA ARG A 162 -13.85 7.26 -12.05
C ARG A 162 -13.44 7.86 -10.71
N VAL A 163 -12.17 8.17 -10.58
CA VAL A 163 -11.64 8.93 -9.45
C VAL A 163 -11.92 10.42 -9.67
N LEU A 164 -12.65 11.03 -8.75
CA LEU A 164 -12.99 12.44 -8.83
C LEU A 164 -11.88 13.33 -8.29
N THR A 165 -11.56 14.38 -9.02
CA THR A 165 -10.73 15.48 -8.50
C THR A 165 -11.49 16.24 -7.40
N ARG A 166 -10.79 17.07 -6.62
CA ARG A 166 -11.43 17.90 -5.58
C ARG A 166 -12.53 18.82 -6.15
N ALA A 167 -12.32 19.39 -7.32
CA ALA A 167 -13.31 20.24 -7.98
C ALA A 167 -14.53 19.42 -8.41
N GLU A 168 -14.32 18.28 -9.02
CA GLU A 168 -15.40 17.36 -9.43
C GLU A 168 -16.16 16.81 -8.22
N THR A 169 -15.49 16.55 -7.09
CA THR A 169 -16.13 16.16 -5.83
C THR A 169 -17.11 17.23 -5.35
N VAL A 170 -16.74 18.51 -5.42
CA VAL A 170 -17.64 19.61 -5.06
C VAL A 170 -18.84 19.69 -6.00
N ILE A 171 -18.63 19.53 -7.31
CA ILE A 171 -19.72 19.49 -8.31
C ILE A 171 -20.65 18.31 -8.03
N PHE A 172 -20.09 17.12 -7.83
CA PHE A 172 -20.83 15.91 -7.50
C PHE A 172 -21.69 16.06 -6.25
N LEU A 173 -21.13 16.65 -5.18
CA LEU A 173 -21.87 16.91 -3.95
C LEU A 173 -22.98 17.94 -4.17
N ARG A 174 -22.75 19.00 -4.99
CA ARG A 174 -23.73 20.01 -5.32
C ARG A 174 -24.95 19.40 -6.03
N GLU A 175 -24.72 18.55 -7.01
CA GLU A 175 -25.78 17.90 -7.78
C GLU A 175 -26.64 16.95 -6.94
N ARG A 176 -26.04 16.38 -5.88
CA ARG A 176 -26.69 15.40 -5.01
C ARG A 176 -27.05 15.91 -3.63
N LEU A 177 -26.86 17.21 -3.38
CA LEU A 177 -27.03 17.81 -2.06
C LEU A 177 -28.42 17.54 -1.46
N PHE A 178 -29.46 17.59 -2.31
CA PHE A 178 -30.85 17.35 -1.87
C PHE A 178 -31.19 15.85 -1.69
N ARG A 179 -30.33 14.94 -2.13
CA ARG A 179 -30.46 13.50 -1.90
C ARG A 179 -29.71 13.03 -0.64
N LEU A 180 -28.84 13.89 -0.10
CA LEU A 180 -28.12 13.60 1.13
C LEU A 180 -28.96 14.06 2.32
N GLU A 181 -29.09 13.21 3.33
CA GLU A 181 -29.83 13.51 4.59
C GLU A 181 -29.01 14.46 5.47
N LEU A 182 -28.80 15.69 4.97
CA LEU A 182 -28.01 16.73 5.62
C LEU A 182 -28.83 17.88 6.18
N ASP A 183 -30.08 17.63 6.52
CA ASP A 183 -31.07 18.71 6.89
C ASP A 183 -30.56 19.58 8.04
N ALA A 184 -29.89 19.01 9.04
CA ALA A 184 -29.30 19.74 10.15
C ALA A 184 -28.09 20.63 9.77
N TYR A 185 -27.52 20.41 8.59
CA TYR A 185 -26.27 21.07 8.13
C TYR A 185 -26.50 21.96 6.90
N ARG A 186 -27.75 22.10 6.44
CA ARG A 186 -28.04 22.98 5.30
C ARG A 186 -28.17 24.42 5.78
N PRO A 187 -27.39 25.35 5.25
CA PRO A 187 -27.56 26.77 5.55
C PRO A 187 -28.90 27.27 4.98
N LEU A 188 -29.59 28.11 5.71
CA LEU A 188 -30.91 28.64 5.34
C LEU A 188 -30.92 29.53 4.09
N GLY A 189 -29.78 30.10 3.70
CA GLY A 189 -29.69 30.98 2.53
C GLY A 189 -29.14 30.26 1.30
N ASP A 190 -27.84 29.90 1.32
CA ASP A 190 -27.17 29.22 0.22
C ASP A 190 -26.76 27.81 0.64
N PRO A 191 -27.48 26.77 0.19
CA PRO A 191 -27.17 25.38 0.56
C PRO A 191 -25.83 24.90 0.01
N THR A 192 -25.22 25.64 -0.93
CA THR A 192 -23.95 25.26 -1.55
C THR A 192 -22.72 25.83 -0.83
N ARG A 193 -22.94 26.79 0.10
CA ARG A 193 -21.86 27.55 0.76
C ARG A 193 -20.79 26.69 1.43
N PHE A 194 -21.16 25.54 1.96
CA PHE A 194 -20.25 24.67 2.72
C PHE A 194 -19.81 23.40 1.99
N LEU A 195 -20.08 23.27 0.69
CA LEU A 195 -19.71 22.06 -0.07
C LEU A 195 -18.21 21.76 -0.05
N ALA A 196 -17.38 22.78 -0.12
CA ALA A 196 -15.92 22.59 -0.04
C ALA A 196 -15.49 22.12 1.38
N ALA A 197 -16.13 22.64 2.42
CA ALA A 197 -15.89 22.21 3.80
C ALA A 197 -16.38 20.77 4.04
N LEU A 198 -17.54 20.42 3.46
CA LEU A 198 -18.08 19.07 3.51
C LEU A 198 -17.17 18.07 2.81
N ALA A 199 -16.66 18.41 1.62
CA ALA A 199 -15.69 17.58 0.91
C ALA A 199 -14.40 17.38 1.73
N ALA A 200 -13.92 18.44 2.39
CA ALA A 200 -12.75 18.36 3.28
C ALA A 200 -13.04 17.52 4.53
N LEU A 201 -14.24 17.58 5.08
CA LEU A 201 -14.65 16.75 6.22
C LEU A 201 -14.66 15.27 5.82
N PHE A 202 -15.25 14.93 4.69
CA PHE A 202 -15.24 13.54 4.20
C PHE A 202 -13.84 12.99 3.95
N SER A 203 -12.92 13.82 3.44
CA SER A 203 -11.52 13.44 3.31
C SER A 203 -10.90 13.09 4.66
N ARG A 204 -11.07 13.97 5.65
CA ARG A 204 -10.54 13.80 7.01
C ARG A 204 -11.14 12.62 7.79
N LEU A 205 -12.35 12.20 7.47
CA LEU A 205 -13.00 11.04 8.10
C LEU A 205 -12.52 9.70 7.50
N LYS A 206 -11.87 9.75 6.33
CA LYS A 206 -11.31 8.57 5.66
C LYS A 206 -9.85 8.31 6.02
N ASP A 207 -9.13 9.32 6.51
CA ASP A 207 -7.76 9.25 7.02
C ASP A 207 -7.72 8.71 8.47
#